data_120d8df7d54ebf4c527a490353dbcbc0
#
_entry.id   120d8df7d54ebf4c527a490353dbcbc0
#
_cell.length_a   1.000
_cell.length_b   1.000
_cell.length_c   1.000
_cell.angle_alpha   90.00
_cell.angle_beta   90.00
_cell.angle_gamma   90.00
#
_symmetry.space_group_name_H-M   'P 1'
#
loop_
_entity.id
_entity.type
_entity.pdbx_description
1 polymer ?
#
loop_
_entity_poly.entity_id
_entity_poly.type
_entity_poly.pdbx_seq_one_letter_code
_entity_poly.pdbx_strand_id
1 'polypeptide(L)'
;MGKIKITEQYLTDIGNAIRSKNGETEKYAVKDMPNKITALSIESSSAPPLFYERIALPDSNKTQITIAPTWVNISDSMYKSSMYTTLDLAKAASWKVASGSDFTTAANRKGKDFYIYTVPGTNKGEATFVLSNNSTVPTGYTADNSRKIGGFHCECADIGTISGHPLSGYVAGDILPTSIWDLNHRPISSPEGMVFDGKKWIDIYLGSWDGNKIVSAFNGIIADGESSKKFHGELFEEEYGKINKTLLSRADFLHCMKGIQENVAIKNAADPNTTGGHVNSNDVRIVSNYGIEDCAGVLWIWGSDLVEGGAYGTLNTEDKTNGYYKYLYGYSWNSNTDSSVYTSSIDGDTPYGSCYGWLRRVHFGGGWDGGSSCGSRCSHCIGFSANRYGGNAARGCSEPLR
;
A
#
# COMPACT_ATOMS: atom_id res chain seq x y z
N MET A 1 45.65 1.31 -39.32
CA MET A 1 44.92 2.20 -38.39
C MET A 1 44.97 3.62 -38.94
N GLY A 2 43.82 4.17 -39.35
CA GLY A 2 43.75 5.55 -39.89
C GLY A 2 43.99 6.54 -38.77
N LYS A 3 44.87 7.50 -38.99
CA LYS A 3 45.10 8.61 -38.07
C LYS A 3 43.89 9.56 -38.12
N ILE A 4 43.18 9.69 -37.01
CA ILE A 4 42.11 10.68 -36.86
C ILE A 4 42.77 12.06 -36.75
N LYS A 5 42.46 12.99 -37.65
CA LYS A 5 42.88 14.38 -37.51
C LYS A 5 41.95 15.09 -36.52
N ILE A 6 42.47 15.37 -35.33
CA ILE A 6 41.80 16.24 -34.36
C ILE A 6 42.17 17.70 -34.71
N THR A 7 41.17 18.55 -34.89
CA THR A 7 41.41 19.99 -35.18
C THR A 7 41.81 20.71 -33.90
N GLU A 8 42.56 21.82 -34.06
CA GLU A 8 42.95 22.70 -32.95
C GLU A 8 41.71 23.23 -32.18
N GLN A 9 40.63 23.42 -32.90
CA GLN A 9 39.36 23.88 -32.29
C GLN A 9 38.82 22.84 -31.29
N TYR A 10 38.81 21.55 -31.64
CA TYR A 10 38.35 20.51 -30.70
C TYR A 10 39.20 20.39 -29.44
N LEU A 11 40.53 20.57 -29.56
CA LEU A 11 41.41 20.60 -28.40
C LEU A 11 41.15 21.83 -27.51
N THR A 12 40.86 22.95 -28.11
CA THR A 12 40.47 24.19 -27.42
C THR A 12 39.17 24.00 -26.68
N ASP A 13 38.18 23.41 -27.33
CA ASP A 13 36.86 23.15 -26.72
C ASP A 13 36.94 22.18 -25.55
N ILE A 14 37.73 21.10 -25.66
CA ILE A 14 38.00 20.16 -24.54
C ILE A 14 38.68 20.93 -23.39
N GLY A 15 39.69 21.72 -23.65
CA GLY A 15 40.37 22.49 -22.62
C GLY A 15 39.44 23.50 -21.92
N ASN A 16 38.56 24.16 -22.69
CA ASN A 16 37.54 25.04 -22.13
C ASN A 16 36.53 24.32 -21.26
N ALA A 17 36.09 23.12 -21.69
CA ALA A 17 35.15 22.29 -20.92
C ALA A 17 35.77 21.84 -19.59
N ILE A 18 37.02 21.44 -19.59
CA ILE A 18 37.75 21.04 -18.36
C ILE A 18 37.84 22.24 -17.40
N ARG A 19 38.26 23.43 -17.90
CA ARG A 19 38.37 24.65 -17.06
C ARG A 19 37.02 25.10 -16.50
N SER A 20 35.97 24.98 -17.29
CA SER A 20 34.61 25.28 -16.82
C SER A 20 34.16 24.38 -15.65
N LYS A 21 34.72 23.19 -15.54
CA LYS A 21 34.37 22.23 -14.49
C LYS A 21 35.25 22.37 -13.24
N ASN A 22 36.53 22.67 -13.40
CA ASN A 22 37.47 22.75 -12.25
C ASN A 22 37.77 24.19 -11.79
N GLY A 23 37.22 25.20 -12.45
CA GLY A 23 37.42 26.61 -12.10
C GLY A 23 38.79 27.19 -12.44
N GLU A 24 39.68 26.44 -13.12
CA GLU A 24 41.00 26.92 -13.50
C GLU A 24 40.89 27.87 -14.73
N THR A 25 41.80 28.83 -14.80
CA THR A 25 41.82 29.84 -15.90
C THR A 25 42.96 29.61 -16.88
N GLU A 26 43.99 28.87 -16.49
CA GLU A 26 45.17 28.65 -17.32
C GLU A 26 44.87 27.67 -18.47
N LYS A 27 45.57 27.89 -19.61
CA LYS A 27 45.47 27.00 -20.77
C LYS A 27 46.30 25.72 -20.53
N TYR A 28 45.72 24.57 -20.84
CA TYR A 28 46.42 23.29 -20.73
C TYR A 28 47.17 22.94 -22.00
N ALA A 29 48.38 22.43 -21.85
CA ALA A 29 49.01 21.70 -22.95
C ALA A 29 48.26 20.40 -23.21
N VAL A 30 48.15 19.96 -24.47
CA VAL A 30 47.41 18.75 -24.88
C VAL A 30 47.84 17.50 -24.10
N LYS A 31 49.14 17.41 -23.79
CA LYS A 31 49.76 16.31 -23.01
C LYS A 31 49.24 16.22 -21.55
N ASP A 32 48.75 17.35 -21.01
CA ASP A 32 48.33 17.46 -19.60
C ASP A 32 46.82 17.26 -19.45
N MET A 33 46.05 17.36 -20.55
CA MET A 33 44.59 17.18 -20.54
C MET A 33 44.11 15.85 -19.92
N PRO A 34 44.73 14.69 -20.21
CA PRO A 34 44.31 13.45 -19.58
C PRO A 34 44.40 13.49 -18.05
N ASN A 35 45.50 14.05 -17.50
CA ASN A 35 45.67 14.17 -16.05
C ASN A 35 44.67 15.18 -15.46
N LYS A 36 44.37 16.27 -16.16
CA LYS A 36 43.37 17.26 -15.75
C LYS A 36 41.97 16.67 -15.79
N ILE A 37 41.62 15.82 -16.75
CA ILE A 37 40.36 15.07 -16.82
C ILE A 37 40.27 14.09 -15.65
N THR A 38 41.35 13.38 -15.34
CA THR A 38 41.36 12.44 -14.19
C THR A 38 41.30 13.17 -12.86
N ALA A 39 41.87 14.39 -12.78
CA ALA A 39 41.83 15.24 -11.59
C ALA A 39 40.54 16.07 -11.49
N LEU A 40 39.69 16.10 -12.54
CA LEU A 40 38.31 16.53 -12.34
C LEU A 40 37.77 15.59 -11.26
N SER A 41 37.71 16.08 -10.00
CA SER A 41 36.77 15.50 -9.08
C SER A 41 35.42 15.57 -9.81
N ILE A 42 35.02 14.46 -10.35
CA ILE A 42 33.59 14.18 -10.40
C ILE A 42 33.25 14.35 -8.94
N GLU A 43 32.82 15.57 -8.50
CA GLU A 43 31.79 15.58 -7.50
C GLU A 43 30.85 14.55 -8.08
N SER A 44 30.79 13.42 -7.42
CA SER A 44 29.84 12.42 -7.78
C SER A 44 28.50 13.16 -7.74
N SER A 45 28.11 13.76 -8.87
CA SER A 45 26.72 13.83 -9.14
C SER A 45 26.40 12.36 -8.98
N SER A 46 25.93 11.99 -7.81
CA SER A 46 25.38 10.67 -7.61
C SER A 46 24.35 10.59 -8.73
N ALA A 47 24.78 9.98 -9.85
CA ALA A 47 23.84 9.49 -10.82
C ALA A 47 22.80 8.83 -9.93
N PRO A 48 21.51 9.13 -10.09
CA PRO A 48 20.50 8.53 -9.25
C PRO A 48 20.87 7.06 -9.22
N PRO A 49 21.07 6.48 -8.02
CA PRO A 49 21.62 5.14 -7.92
C PRO A 49 20.84 4.27 -8.87
N LEU A 50 21.51 3.46 -9.66
CA LEU A 50 20.89 2.53 -10.62
C LEU A 50 19.93 1.55 -9.91
N PHE A 51 19.95 1.56 -8.59
CA PHE A 51 18.98 0.93 -7.71
C PHE A 51 18.14 2.03 -7.09
N TYR A 52 16.84 1.94 -7.24
CA TYR A 52 15.87 2.87 -6.68
C TYR A 52 15.91 2.79 -5.14
N GLU A 53 16.79 3.57 -4.53
CA GLU A 53 16.81 3.73 -3.08
C GLU A 53 15.54 4.44 -2.62
N ARG A 54 15.08 4.09 -1.43
CA ARG A 54 13.94 4.76 -0.81
C ARG A 54 14.27 6.23 -0.56
N ILE A 55 13.32 7.09 -0.91
CA ILE A 55 13.41 8.54 -0.68
C ILE A 55 12.94 8.87 0.74
N ALA A 56 11.84 8.26 1.17
CA ALA A 56 11.25 8.48 2.49
C ALA A 56 11.53 7.27 3.40
N LEU A 57 12.15 7.52 4.54
CA LEU A 57 12.61 6.49 5.48
C LEU A 57 11.94 6.66 6.84
N PRO A 58 11.58 5.56 7.53
CA PRO A 58 11.15 5.63 8.91
C PRO A 58 12.29 6.17 9.79
N ASP A 59 11.93 6.92 10.82
CA ASP A 59 12.86 7.37 11.85
C ASP A 59 12.66 6.55 13.13
N SER A 60 13.64 6.55 14.02
CA SER A 60 13.51 5.96 15.35
C SER A 60 12.50 6.72 16.23
N ASN A 61 12.31 8.01 15.96
CA ASN A 61 11.24 8.81 16.55
C ASN A 61 9.95 8.61 15.74
N LYS A 62 8.93 8.09 16.37
CA LYS A 62 7.64 7.74 15.77
C LYS A 62 6.85 8.92 15.17
N THR A 63 7.26 10.15 15.46
CA THR A 63 6.68 11.38 14.89
C THR A 63 7.58 12.01 13.84
N GLN A 64 8.64 11.34 13.41
CA GLN A 64 9.59 11.88 12.44
C GLN A 64 9.73 10.97 11.23
N ILE A 65 10.01 11.60 10.09
CA ILE A 65 10.31 10.92 8.83
C ILE A 65 11.56 11.54 8.22
N THR A 66 12.48 10.71 7.77
CA THR A 66 13.73 11.16 7.18
C THR A 66 13.66 11.06 5.66
N ILE A 67 13.95 12.17 4.97
CA ILE A 67 14.03 12.22 3.52
C ILE A 67 15.49 12.15 3.11
N ALA A 68 15.83 11.15 2.29
CA ALA A 68 17.18 10.96 1.76
C ALA A 68 17.55 12.05 0.73
N PRO A 69 18.85 12.35 0.54
CA PRO A 69 19.31 13.19 -0.56
C PRO A 69 18.74 12.71 -1.89
N THR A 70 18.12 13.61 -2.65
CA THR A 70 17.43 13.21 -3.87
C THR A 70 17.34 14.35 -4.89
N TRP A 71 17.13 13.98 -6.15
CA TRP A 71 16.76 14.87 -7.22
C TRP A 71 15.27 14.73 -7.53
N VAL A 72 14.57 15.85 -7.63
CA VAL A 72 13.15 15.86 -7.95
C VAL A 72 12.88 16.85 -9.08
N ASN A 73 12.21 16.38 -10.12
CA ASN A 73 11.69 17.25 -11.15
C ASN A 73 10.39 17.88 -10.67
N ILE A 74 10.28 19.20 -10.66
CA ILE A 74 9.03 19.94 -10.42
C ILE A 74 8.78 20.75 -11.70
N SER A 75 7.69 20.45 -12.40
CA SER A 75 7.42 20.97 -13.74
C SER A 75 8.64 20.70 -14.66
N ASP A 76 9.23 21.73 -15.25
CA ASP A 76 10.36 21.63 -16.18
C ASP A 76 11.73 21.85 -15.50
N SER A 77 11.79 21.90 -14.17
CA SER A 77 13.00 22.22 -13.43
C SER A 77 13.42 21.12 -12.46
N MET A 78 14.71 20.82 -12.42
CA MET A 78 15.30 19.89 -11.48
C MET A 78 15.70 20.59 -10.18
N TYR A 79 15.31 20.01 -9.07
CA TYR A 79 15.65 20.45 -7.72
C TYR A 79 16.40 19.36 -6.96
N LYS A 80 17.39 19.74 -6.15
CA LYS A 80 18.25 18.82 -5.42
C LYS A 80 18.16 19.07 -3.91
N SER A 81 18.00 18.00 -3.13
CA SER A 81 18.39 17.97 -1.73
C SER A 81 19.72 17.24 -1.59
N SER A 82 20.71 17.87 -0.97
CA SER A 82 22.06 17.29 -0.84
C SER A 82 22.31 16.60 0.49
N MET A 83 21.37 16.74 1.45
CA MET A 83 21.47 16.20 2.80
C MET A 83 20.18 15.50 3.20
N TYR A 84 20.30 14.59 4.16
CA TYR A 84 19.12 14.05 4.84
C TYR A 84 18.34 15.16 5.53
N THR A 85 17.02 15.14 5.36
CA THR A 85 16.12 16.11 5.95
C THR A 85 15.10 15.39 6.82
N THR A 86 14.98 15.77 8.08
CA THR A 86 13.97 15.23 8.98
C THR A 86 12.75 16.15 9.01
N LEU A 87 11.58 15.59 8.70
CA LEU A 87 10.27 16.21 8.88
C LEU A 87 9.69 15.71 10.20
N ASP A 88 9.35 16.63 11.09
CA ASP A 88 8.80 16.34 12.41
C ASP A 88 7.33 16.75 12.46
N LEU A 89 6.45 15.78 12.72
CA LEU A 89 5.02 15.99 12.78
C LEU A 89 4.59 16.92 13.92
N ALA A 90 5.39 16.98 14.99
CA ALA A 90 5.13 17.86 16.12
C ALA A 90 5.47 19.33 15.85
N LYS A 91 6.11 19.65 14.72
CA LYS A 91 6.53 21.00 14.36
C LYS A 91 5.66 21.61 13.27
N ALA A 92 5.03 22.74 13.57
CA ALA A 92 4.20 23.46 12.61
C ALA A 92 4.95 23.84 11.33
N ALA A 93 6.27 24.09 11.41
CA ALA A 93 7.11 24.41 10.25
C ALA A 93 7.18 23.28 9.21
N SER A 94 6.97 22.01 9.60
CA SER A 94 6.92 20.88 8.68
C SER A 94 5.65 20.87 7.84
N TRP A 95 4.60 21.57 8.22
CA TRP A 95 3.27 21.48 7.62
C TRP A 95 2.93 22.62 6.68
N LYS A 96 2.28 22.30 5.58
CA LYS A 96 1.61 23.21 4.64
C LYS A 96 0.15 22.77 4.48
N VAL A 97 -0.69 23.24 5.39
CA VAL A 97 -2.10 22.87 5.53
C VAL A 97 -2.98 24.11 5.58
N ALA A 98 -4.27 23.94 5.38
CA ALA A 98 -5.23 25.04 5.40
C ALA A 98 -5.22 25.76 6.76
N SER A 99 -5.53 27.07 6.74
CA SER A 99 -5.67 27.85 7.96
C SER A 99 -6.70 27.22 8.91
N GLY A 100 -6.34 27.14 10.18
CA GLY A 100 -7.17 26.49 11.22
C GLY A 100 -6.99 24.97 11.31
N SER A 101 -6.23 24.34 10.43
CA SER A 101 -5.84 22.94 10.57
C SER A 101 -4.59 22.82 11.43
N ASP A 102 -4.64 21.92 12.42
CA ASP A 102 -3.47 21.59 13.25
C ASP A 102 -3.21 20.08 13.22
N PHE A 103 -2.10 19.68 12.62
CA PHE A 103 -1.60 18.30 12.62
C PHE A 103 -0.34 18.13 13.48
N THR A 104 0.05 19.12 14.27
CA THR A 104 1.08 18.96 15.30
C THR A 104 0.55 18.14 16.46
N THR A 105 -0.75 18.18 16.71
CA THR A 105 -1.45 17.40 17.71
C THR A 105 -1.74 15.98 17.21
N ALA A 106 -1.31 14.96 17.96
CA ALA A 106 -1.44 13.55 17.59
C ALA A 106 -2.90 13.11 17.31
N ALA A 107 -3.84 13.56 18.14
CA ALA A 107 -5.26 13.25 17.98
C ALA A 107 -5.83 13.64 16.61
N ASN A 108 -5.31 14.72 16.00
CA ASN A 108 -5.75 15.18 14.69
C ASN A 108 -5.17 14.35 13.54
N ARG A 109 -4.12 13.55 13.80
CA ARG A 109 -3.49 12.64 12.83
C ARG A 109 -4.05 11.23 12.87
N LYS A 110 -4.74 10.86 13.95
CA LYS A 110 -5.27 9.53 14.21
C LYS A 110 -5.95 8.92 12.97
N GLY A 111 -5.43 7.78 12.47
CA GLY A 111 -5.98 7.00 11.37
C GLY A 111 -6.07 7.74 10.03
N LYS A 112 -5.17 8.69 9.77
CA LYS A 112 -5.16 9.50 8.55
C LYS A 112 -3.90 9.31 7.73
N ASP A 113 -4.05 9.51 6.42
CA ASP A 113 -2.97 9.59 5.47
C ASP A 113 -2.45 11.01 5.32
N PHE A 114 -1.14 11.13 5.18
CA PHE A 114 -0.43 12.39 4.93
C PHE A 114 0.56 12.23 3.79
N TYR A 115 0.87 13.35 3.15
CA TYR A 115 1.69 13.38 1.95
C TYR A 115 2.94 14.22 2.15
N ILE A 116 4.01 13.77 1.49
CA ILE A 116 5.30 14.43 1.46
C ILE A 116 5.44 15.10 0.10
N TYR A 117 5.70 16.40 0.12
CA TYR A 117 5.92 17.18 -1.07
C TYR A 117 7.32 17.76 -1.10
N THR A 118 7.91 17.77 -2.29
CA THR A 118 9.07 18.61 -2.60
C THR A 118 8.56 19.95 -3.12
N VAL A 119 9.16 21.02 -2.62
CA VAL A 119 8.93 22.40 -3.07
C VAL A 119 10.28 23.09 -3.28
N PRO A 120 10.37 24.19 -4.06
CA PRO A 120 11.60 24.96 -4.20
C PRO A 120 12.12 25.44 -2.84
N GLY A 121 13.41 25.27 -2.62
CA GLY A 121 14.12 25.82 -1.46
C GLY A 121 14.44 27.31 -1.62
N THR A 122 15.22 27.83 -0.69
CA THR A 122 15.62 29.25 -0.68
C THR A 122 16.58 29.58 -1.83
N ASN A 123 17.46 28.65 -2.18
CA ASN A 123 18.44 28.84 -3.26
C ASN A 123 17.92 28.24 -4.57
N LYS A 124 18.38 28.77 -5.69
CA LYS A 124 18.01 28.27 -7.02
C LYS A 124 18.42 26.82 -7.18
N GLY A 125 17.47 25.95 -7.56
CA GLY A 125 17.70 24.52 -7.77
C GLY A 125 17.77 23.68 -6.49
N GLU A 126 17.58 24.31 -5.33
CA GLU A 126 17.49 23.61 -4.04
C GLU A 126 16.07 23.07 -3.83
N ALA A 127 15.98 21.84 -3.33
CA ALA A 127 14.73 21.21 -2.89
C ALA A 127 14.57 21.37 -1.38
N THR A 128 13.34 21.67 -0.94
CA THR A 128 12.93 21.49 0.45
C THR A 128 11.67 20.62 0.52
N PHE A 129 11.33 20.11 1.70
CA PHE A 129 10.24 19.16 1.86
C PHE A 129 9.23 19.67 2.87
N VAL A 130 7.96 19.36 2.61
CA VAL A 130 6.85 19.76 3.47
C VAL A 130 5.82 18.63 3.55
N LEU A 131 5.06 18.60 4.65
CA LEU A 131 3.95 17.70 4.89
C LEU A 131 2.62 18.39 4.57
N SER A 132 1.67 17.63 4.07
CA SER A 132 0.30 18.10 3.86
C SER A 132 -0.71 16.98 4.03
N ASN A 133 -1.93 17.33 4.42
CA ASN A 133 -3.09 16.45 4.35
C ASN A 133 -3.81 16.50 2.98
N ASN A 134 -3.40 17.39 2.10
CA ASN A 134 -3.97 17.51 0.77
C ASN A 134 -3.23 16.56 -0.19
N SER A 135 -3.96 15.69 -0.86
CA SER A 135 -3.43 14.68 -1.79
C SER A 135 -3.03 15.24 -3.16
N THR A 136 -3.40 16.47 -3.48
CA THR A 136 -3.13 17.09 -4.79
C THR A 136 -1.96 18.06 -4.74
N VAL A 137 -2.04 19.12 -3.92
CA VAL A 137 -0.98 20.12 -3.74
C VAL A 137 -0.97 20.60 -2.29
N PRO A 138 0.19 20.94 -1.69
CA PRO A 138 0.23 21.50 -0.35
C PRO A 138 -0.28 22.94 -0.34
N THR A 139 -0.86 23.37 0.76
CA THR A 139 -1.40 24.74 0.89
C THR A 139 -0.33 25.79 0.65
N GLY A 140 -0.64 26.78 -0.18
CA GLY A 140 0.26 27.85 -0.57
C GLY A 140 1.15 27.51 -1.78
N TYR A 141 0.94 26.36 -2.39
CA TYR A 141 1.66 25.91 -3.60
C TYR A 141 0.68 25.52 -4.71
N THR A 142 1.24 25.28 -5.90
CA THR A 142 0.52 24.81 -7.10
C THR A 142 1.20 23.53 -7.63
N ALA A 143 0.60 22.90 -8.63
CA ALA A 143 1.21 21.76 -9.31
C ALA A 143 2.53 22.15 -10.01
N ASP A 144 2.68 23.40 -10.43
CA ASP A 144 3.89 23.88 -11.12
C ASP A 144 5.07 24.14 -10.18
N ASN A 145 4.82 24.31 -8.88
CA ASN A 145 5.87 24.58 -7.89
C ASN A 145 5.88 23.61 -6.71
N SER A 146 5.21 22.47 -6.86
CA SER A 146 5.28 21.37 -5.88
C SER A 146 5.16 20.03 -6.56
N ARG A 147 5.77 18.99 -5.96
CA ARG A 147 5.60 17.61 -6.41
C ARG A 147 5.44 16.68 -5.22
N LYS A 148 4.37 15.90 -5.24
CA LYS A 148 4.18 14.82 -4.27
C LYS A 148 5.21 13.71 -4.53
N ILE A 149 6.00 13.38 -3.53
CA ILE A 149 7.08 12.39 -3.63
C ILE A 149 6.88 11.19 -2.72
N GLY A 150 5.93 11.25 -1.80
CA GLY A 150 5.67 10.17 -0.85
C GLY A 150 4.51 10.48 0.07
N GLY A 151 4.34 9.62 1.07
CA GLY A 151 3.34 9.76 2.10
C GLY A 151 3.43 8.65 3.13
N PHE A 152 2.53 8.68 4.11
CA PHE A 152 2.44 7.72 5.20
C PHE A 152 1.05 7.76 5.85
N HIS A 153 0.75 6.71 6.59
CA HIS A 153 -0.43 6.62 7.44
C HIS A 153 -0.04 6.77 8.91
N CYS A 154 -0.92 7.34 9.72
CA CYS A 154 -0.72 7.43 11.17
C CYS A 154 -1.61 6.42 11.90
N GLU A 155 -1.05 5.86 12.99
CA GLU A 155 -1.76 4.91 13.86
C GLU A 155 -3.15 5.42 14.27
N CYS A 156 -4.11 4.51 14.23
CA CYS A 156 -5.51 4.83 14.50
C CYS A 156 -5.87 4.79 15.99
N ALA A 157 -5.15 4.01 16.80
CA ALA A 157 -5.37 3.87 18.24
C ALA A 157 -4.11 3.40 18.96
N ASP A 158 -4.05 3.58 20.26
CA ASP A 158 -2.92 3.12 21.06
C ASP A 158 -2.76 1.61 20.98
N ILE A 159 -1.56 1.15 20.63
CA ILE A 159 -1.25 -0.29 20.56
C ILE A 159 -1.11 -0.90 21.96
N GLY A 160 -0.67 -0.10 22.93
CA GLY A 160 -0.35 -0.62 24.25
C GLY A 160 0.98 -1.40 24.27
N THR A 161 1.23 -2.12 25.37
CA THR A 161 2.43 -2.93 25.53
C THR A 161 2.16 -4.37 25.12
N ILE A 162 2.76 -4.82 24.02
CA ILE A 162 2.67 -6.19 23.53
C ILE A 162 4.08 -6.74 23.42
N SER A 163 4.40 -7.76 24.21
CA SER A 163 5.75 -8.32 24.25
C SER A 163 6.19 -8.88 22.90
N GLY A 164 7.36 -8.44 22.42
CA GLY A 164 7.93 -8.88 21.14
C GLY A 164 7.24 -8.29 19.89
N HIS A 165 6.22 -7.44 20.04
CA HIS A 165 5.54 -6.83 18.91
C HIS A 165 6.28 -5.57 18.43
N PRO A 166 6.58 -5.41 17.12
CA PRO A 166 7.34 -4.26 16.60
C PRO A 166 6.69 -2.90 16.87
N LEU A 167 5.36 -2.86 16.93
CA LEU A 167 4.60 -1.64 17.19
C LEU A 167 4.23 -1.45 18.67
N SER A 168 4.81 -2.25 19.59
CA SER A 168 4.57 -2.09 21.03
C SER A 168 4.88 -0.66 21.48
N GLY A 169 3.92 -0.04 22.19
CA GLY A 169 4.03 1.33 22.68
C GLY A 169 3.85 2.42 21.60
N TYR A 170 3.38 2.11 20.41
CA TYR A 170 2.87 3.11 19.47
C TYR A 170 1.53 3.64 19.97
N VAL A 171 1.28 4.91 19.72
CA VAL A 171 0.05 5.59 20.12
C VAL A 171 -0.66 6.20 18.92
N ALA A 172 -1.93 6.52 19.09
CA ALA A 172 -2.72 7.15 18.04
C ALA A 172 -2.04 8.42 17.53
N GLY A 173 -1.88 8.52 16.21
CA GLY A 173 -1.22 9.63 15.55
C GLY A 173 0.30 9.50 15.35
N ASP A 174 0.93 8.42 15.82
CA ASP A 174 2.30 8.05 15.45
C ASP A 174 2.36 7.61 13.97
N ILE A 175 3.50 7.80 13.32
CA ILE A 175 3.71 7.31 11.95
C ILE A 175 3.80 5.79 11.98
N LEU A 176 2.97 5.12 11.21
CA LEU A 176 3.07 3.68 10.98
C LEU A 176 4.23 3.40 9.99
N PRO A 177 5.36 2.82 10.44
CA PRO A 177 6.59 2.80 9.63
C PRO A 177 6.47 2.00 8.34
N THR A 178 5.65 0.95 8.34
CA THR A 178 5.36 0.10 7.18
C THR A 178 4.45 0.75 6.15
N SER A 179 3.77 1.84 6.49
CA SER A 179 2.93 2.60 5.59
C SER A 179 3.67 3.67 4.78
N ILE A 180 4.94 3.94 5.13
CA ILE A 180 5.72 4.97 4.44
C ILE A 180 5.98 4.52 3.00
N TRP A 181 5.51 5.31 2.06
CA TRP A 181 5.73 5.12 0.63
C TRP A 181 6.41 6.32 -0.01
N ASP A 182 7.08 6.11 -1.12
CA ASP A 182 7.68 7.16 -1.95
C ASP A 182 7.63 6.77 -3.43
N LEU A 183 8.20 7.60 -4.31
CA LEU A 183 8.20 7.37 -5.76
C LEU A 183 8.84 6.04 -6.16
N ASN A 184 9.77 5.53 -5.36
CA ASN A 184 10.55 4.31 -5.62
C ASN A 184 10.01 3.10 -4.84
N HIS A 185 9.17 3.34 -3.85
CA HIS A 185 8.63 2.32 -2.95
C HIS A 185 7.15 2.57 -2.68
N ARG A 186 6.30 2.01 -3.52
CA ARG A 186 4.84 2.16 -3.45
C ARG A 186 4.13 1.00 -4.14
N PRO A 187 2.83 0.81 -3.92
CA PRO A 187 2.03 -0.15 -4.68
C PRO A 187 1.76 0.32 -6.12
N ILE A 188 1.32 -0.59 -6.97
CA ILE A 188 0.73 -0.28 -8.27
C ILE A 188 -0.58 0.50 -8.08
N SER A 189 -1.37 0.14 -7.06
CA SER A 189 -2.58 0.87 -6.66
C SER A 189 -2.27 2.20 -5.96
N SER A 190 -3.30 2.91 -5.52
CA SER A 190 -3.15 4.04 -4.59
C SER A 190 -2.59 3.55 -3.25
N PRO A 191 -1.57 4.22 -2.67
CA PRO A 191 -0.91 3.79 -1.44
C PRO A 191 -1.65 4.15 -0.15
N GLU A 192 -2.69 4.99 -0.23
CA GLU A 192 -3.45 5.44 0.93
C GLU A 192 -4.09 4.25 1.68
N GLY A 193 -3.96 4.26 3.00
CA GLY A 193 -4.48 3.20 3.86
C GLY A 193 -3.82 1.84 3.66
N MET A 194 -2.57 1.78 3.18
CA MET A 194 -1.84 0.54 2.94
C MET A 194 -0.53 0.47 3.73
N VAL A 195 -0.09 -0.75 4.01
CA VAL A 195 1.21 -1.09 4.59
C VAL A 195 1.95 -2.10 3.73
N PHE A 196 3.27 -2.05 3.75
CA PHE A 196 4.13 -3.03 3.08
C PHE A 196 4.55 -4.13 4.05
N ASP A 197 4.21 -5.37 3.75
CA ASP A 197 4.52 -6.54 4.59
C ASP A 197 5.88 -7.21 4.26
N GLY A 198 6.67 -6.56 3.41
CA GLY A 198 7.93 -7.10 2.89
C GLY A 198 7.78 -7.81 1.54
N LYS A 199 6.55 -8.05 1.07
CA LYS A 199 6.24 -8.69 -0.21
C LYS A 199 5.23 -7.91 -1.03
N LYS A 200 4.12 -7.53 -0.41
CA LYS A 200 2.99 -6.83 -1.01
C LYS A 200 2.57 -5.64 -0.15
N TRP A 201 1.85 -4.75 -0.76
CA TRP A 201 1.12 -3.70 -0.06
C TRP A 201 -0.27 -4.24 0.30
N ILE A 202 -0.63 -4.13 1.58
CA ILE A 202 -1.86 -4.67 2.15
C ILE A 202 -2.67 -3.51 2.72
N ASP A 203 -3.97 -3.51 2.52
CA ASP A 203 -4.87 -2.55 3.16
C ASP A 203 -4.76 -2.64 4.68
N ILE A 204 -4.64 -1.51 5.37
CA ILE A 204 -4.57 -1.45 6.83
C ILE A 204 -5.91 -1.91 7.42
N TYR A 205 -7.00 -1.46 6.83
CA TYR A 205 -8.36 -1.69 7.32
C TYR A 205 -9.11 -2.67 6.43
N LEU A 206 -10.17 -3.24 6.97
CA LEU A 206 -11.17 -3.94 6.16
C LEU A 206 -11.80 -2.97 5.16
N GLY A 207 -12.22 -3.49 4.02
CA GLY A 207 -12.81 -2.67 2.96
C GLY A 207 -14.04 -1.91 3.43
N SER A 208 -14.11 -0.63 3.14
CA SER A 208 -15.25 0.25 3.35
C SER A 208 -15.74 0.79 2.01
N TRP A 209 -17.04 1.01 1.87
CA TRP A 209 -17.60 1.58 0.65
C TRP A 209 -17.85 3.08 0.81
N ASP A 210 -17.15 3.93 0.04
CA ASP A 210 -17.27 5.38 0.11
C ASP A 210 -18.43 5.96 -0.76
N GLY A 211 -19.21 5.08 -1.39
CA GLY A 211 -20.27 5.45 -2.34
C GLY A 211 -19.88 5.29 -3.82
N ASN A 212 -18.56 5.20 -4.10
CA ASN A 212 -18.02 5.10 -5.45
C ASN A 212 -17.03 3.94 -5.60
N LYS A 213 -16.19 3.68 -4.61
CA LYS A 213 -15.16 2.64 -4.62
C LYS A 213 -14.94 2.05 -3.23
N ILE A 214 -14.26 0.92 -3.18
CA ILE A 214 -13.73 0.38 -1.92
C ILE A 214 -12.51 1.21 -1.49
N VAL A 215 -12.47 1.53 -0.19
CA VAL A 215 -11.37 2.25 0.45
C VAL A 215 -10.91 1.52 1.71
N SER A 216 -9.63 1.69 2.07
CA SER A 216 -9.06 1.28 3.35
C SER A 216 -8.97 2.52 4.24
N ALA A 217 -9.91 2.70 5.15
CA ALA A 217 -10.01 3.91 5.97
C ALA A 217 -10.35 3.56 7.42
N PHE A 218 -9.76 4.29 8.37
CA PHE A 218 -10.11 4.19 9.78
C PHE A 218 -11.53 4.67 10.04
N ASN A 219 -12.26 3.94 10.88
CA ASN A 219 -13.64 4.23 11.25
C ASN A 219 -14.59 4.30 10.04
N GLY A 220 -14.23 3.61 8.94
CA GLY A 220 -15.08 3.44 7.78
C GLY A 220 -16.18 2.41 8.06
N ILE A 221 -17.36 2.59 7.48
CA ILE A 221 -18.42 1.59 7.56
C ILE A 221 -17.97 0.36 6.76
N ILE A 222 -17.94 -0.79 7.41
CA ILE A 222 -17.48 -2.04 6.79
C ILE A 222 -18.38 -2.41 5.61
N ALA A 223 -17.76 -2.70 4.48
CA ALA A 223 -18.45 -3.28 3.34
C ALA A 223 -18.65 -4.78 3.58
N ASP A 224 -19.90 -5.23 3.59
CA ASP A 224 -20.30 -6.61 3.85
C ASP A 224 -21.57 -6.99 3.08
N GLY A 225 -22.10 -8.18 3.35
CA GLY A 225 -23.32 -8.68 2.71
C GLY A 225 -24.59 -7.94 3.11
N GLU A 226 -24.59 -7.15 4.18
CA GLU A 226 -25.72 -6.36 4.66
C GLU A 226 -25.63 -4.89 4.26
N SER A 227 -24.45 -4.42 3.87
CA SER A 227 -24.23 -3.06 3.38
C SER A 227 -25.09 -2.75 2.14
N SER A 228 -25.25 -1.49 1.80
CA SER A 228 -26.14 -1.03 0.71
C SER A 228 -25.85 -1.69 -0.64
N LYS A 229 -24.59 -2.03 -0.92
CA LYS A 229 -24.15 -2.68 -2.16
C LYS A 229 -24.18 -4.22 -2.07
N LYS A 230 -24.52 -4.79 -0.90
CA LYS A 230 -24.64 -6.26 -0.71
C LYS A 230 -23.38 -7.02 -1.15
N PHE A 231 -22.25 -6.70 -0.55
CA PHE A 231 -20.95 -7.28 -0.92
C PHE A 231 -20.90 -8.80 -0.70
N HIS A 232 -20.22 -9.50 -1.58
CA HIS A 232 -19.87 -10.92 -1.54
C HIS A 232 -18.53 -11.12 -2.23
N GLY A 233 -17.99 -12.33 -2.21
CA GLY A 233 -16.62 -12.59 -2.67
C GLY A 233 -16.29 -12.10 -4.08
N GLU A 234 -17.16 -12.37 -5.06
CA GLU A 234 -16.94 -11.90 -6.46
C GLU A 234 -17.06 -10.39 -6.58
N LEU A 235 -18.04 -9.77 -5.90
CA LEU A 235 -18.20 -8.32 -5.97
C LEU A 235 -17.01 -7.60 -5.33
N PHE A 236 -16.47 -8.13 -4.24
CA PHE A 236 -15.23 -7.61 -3.68
C PHE A 236 -14.06 -7.70 -4.68
N GLU A 237 -13.90 -8.83 -5.34
CA GLU A 237 -12.83 -9.01 -6.34
C GLU A 237 -12.98 -8.02 -7.50
N GLU A 238 -14.20 -7.86 -8.01
CA GLU A 238 -14.51 -6.88 -9.05
C GLU A 238 -14.16 -5.45 -8.62
N GLU A 239 -14.63 -5.01 -7.44
CA GLU A 239 -14.42 -3.65 -6.96
C GLU A 239 -12.95 -3.37 -6.61
N TYR A 240 -12.24 -4.34 -6.05
CA TYR A 240 -10.79 -4.23 -5.83
C TYR A 240 -10.03 -4.20 -7.17
N GLY A 241 -10.45 -4.97 -8.16
CA GLY A 241 -9.85 -4.97 -9.50
C GLY A 241 -9.92 -3.59 -10.18
N LYS A 242 -11.01 -2.86 -10.00
CA LYS A 242 -11.19 -1.49 -10.54
C LYS A 242 -10.15 -0.48 -10.00
N ILE A 243 -9.55 -0.75 -8.86
CA ILE A 243 -8.55 0.09 -8.20
C ILE A 243 -7.15 -0.52 -8.15
N ASN A 244 -6.88 -1.50 -9.03
CA ASN A 244 -5.61 -2.24 -9.12
C ASN A 244 -5.22 -2.96 -7.82
N LYS A 245 -6.19 -3.51 -7.12
CA LYS A 245 -6.00 -4.38 -5.97
C LYS A 245 -6.61 -5.76 -6.23
N THR A 246 -6.18 -6.73 -5.46
CA THR A 246 -6.74 -8.10 -5.45
C THR A 246 -7.10 -8.49 -4.02
N LEU A 247 -7.89 -9.54 -3.86
CA LEU A 247 -8.09 -10.17 -2.56
C LEU A 247 -6.80 -10.89 -2.12
N LEU A 248 -6.63 -11.08 -0.82
CA LEU A 248 -5.52 -11.85 -0.26
C LEU A 248 -5.65 -13.32 -0.63
N SER A 249 -4.55 -13.95 -1.05
CA SER A 249 -4.44 -15.39 -1.06
C SER A 249 -4.24 -15.93 0.36
N ARG A 250 -4.42 -17.25 0.57
CA ARG A 250 -4.09 -17.89 1.85
C ARG A 250 -2.63 -17.64 2.25
N ALA A 251 -1.72 -17.69 1.30
CA ALA A 251 -0.30 -17.46 1.57
C ALA A 251 -0.03 -16.00 1.99
N ASP A 252 -0.67 -15.04 1.35
CA ASP A 252 -0.60 -13.62 1.71
C ASP A 252 -1.20 -13.40 3.10
N PHE A 253 -2.38 -13.97 3.38
CA PHE A 253 -3.03 -13.87 4.68
C PHE A 253 -2.15 -14.39 5.81
N LEU A 254 -1.61 -15.60 5.68
CA LEU A 254 -0.71 -16.20 6.67
C LEU A 254 0.55 -15.35 6.90
N HIS A 255 1.05 -14.69 5.87
CA HIS A 255 2.23 -13.85 5.96
C HIS A 255 1.93 -12.52 6.65
N CYS A 256 0.93 -11.81 6.21
CA CYS A 256 0.63 -10.46 6.66
C CYS A 256 -0.04 -10.40 8.06
N MET A 257 -0.61 -11.51 8.54
CA MET A 257 -1.23 -11.61 9.88
C MET A 257 -0.24 -11.98 11.01
N LYS A 258 1.06 -12.02 10.75
CA LYS A 258 2.07 -12.30 11.79
C LYS A 258 1.98 -11.29 12.93
N GLY A 259 2.13 -11.79 14.16
CA GLY A 259 2.16 -10.97 15.38
C GLY A 259 0.81 -10.78 16.07
N ILE A 260 -0.28 -11.25 15.47
CA ILE A 260 -1.59 -11.21 16.12
C ILE A 260 -1.65 -12.22 17.29
N GLN A 261 -2.52 -11.95 18.24
CA GLN A 261 -2.87 -12.95 19.24
C GLN A 261 -3.82 -13.98 18.63
N GLU A 262 -3.43 -15.25 18.70
CA GLU A 262 -4.18 -16.38 18.16
C GLU A 262 -5.25 -16.87 19.13
N ASN A 263 -6.26 -17.59 18.62
CA ASN A 263 -7.33 -18.22 19.38
C ASN A 263 -8.18 -17.24 20.21
N VAL A 264 -8.38 -16.05 19.71
CA VAL A 264 -9.21 -15.02 20.34
C VAL A 264 -10.03 -14.27 19.28
N ALA A 265 -11.22 -13.84 19.69
CA ALA A 265 -12.06 -12.97 18.89
C ALA A 265 -12.13 -11.58 19.51
N ILE A 266 -12.76 -10.65 18.80
CA ILE A 266 -13.05 -9.30 19.26
C ILE A 266 -13.75 -9.30 20.63
N LYS A 267 -13.47 -8.29 21.42
CA LYS A 267 -14.02 -8.13 22.77
C LYS A 267 -15.56 -8.17 22.76
N ASN A 268 -16.12 -8.88 23.74
CA ASN A 268 -17.56 -9.07 23.92
C ASN A 268 -18.28 -9.82 22.78
N ALA A 269 -17.56 -10.45 21.88
CA ALA A 269 -18.14 -11.10 20.69
C ALA A 269 -19.14 -10.17 19.97
N ALA A 270 -18.77 -8.91 19.82
CA ALA A 270 -19.62 -7.87 19.22
C ALA A 270 -19.31 -7.72 17.73
N ASP A 271 -20.32 -7.78 16.89
CA ASP A 271 -20.22 -7.54 15.47
C ASP A 271 -19.81 -6.07 15.21
N PRO A 272 -18.65 -5.81 14.59
CA PRO A 272 -18.19 -4.44 14.38
C PRO A 272 -18.87 -3.83 13.16
N ASN A 273 -19.32 -2.59 13.30
CA ASN A 273 -19.87 -1.81 12.18
C ASN A 273 -18.83 -0.96 11.45
N THR A 274 -17.69 -0.70 12.11
CA THR A 274 -16.64 0.19 11.59
C THR A 274 -15.28 -0.45 11.71
N THR A 275 -14.32 0.05 10.95
CA THR A 275 -12.97 -0.48 10.82
C THR A 275 -11.99 0.11 11.83
N GLY A 276 -11.06 -0.72 12.31
CA GLY A 276 -9.86 -0.33 13.03
C GLY A 276 -10.06 0.02 14.50
N GLY A 277 -9.01 -0.11 15.26
CA GLY A 277 -9.00 0.27 16.66
C GLY A 277 -9.50 -0.80 17.64
N HIS A 278 -9.90 -1.97 17.16
CA HIS A 278 -10.50 -2.99 18.01
C HIS A 278 -9.48 -3.71 18.90
N VAL A 279 -10.00 -4.20 20.03
CA VAL A 279 -9.28 -5.08 20.95
C VAL A 279 -9.98 -6.44 21.02
N ASN A 280 -9.23 -7.48 21.32
CA ASN A 280 -9.78 -8.82 21.51
C ASN A 280 -10.30 -9.03 22.95
N SER A 281 -10.78 -10.24 23.23
CA SER A 281 -11.32 -10.61 24.55
C SER A 281 -10.31 -10.54 25.70
N ASN A 282 -9.03 -10.39 25.40
CA ASN A 282 -7.94 -10.20 26.38
C ASN A 282 -7.49 -8.73 26.50
N ASP A 283 -8.25 -7.79 25.96
CA ASP A 283 -7.92 -6.35 25.93
C ASP A 283 -6.63 -6.03 25.17
N VAL A 284 -6.21 -6.88 24.23
CA VAL A 284 -5.06 -6.69 23.35
C VAL A 284 -5.54 -6.20 21.98
N ARG A 285 -4.83 -5.25 21.39
CA ARG A 285 -5.13 -4.73 20.05
C ARG A 285 -5.08 -5.86 19.00
N ILE A 286 -6.06 -5.85 18.09
CA ILE A 286 -6.12 -6.79 16.96
C ILE A 286 -5.34 -6.19 15.79
N VAL A 287 -4.03 -6.22 15.91
CA VAL A 287 -3.10 -5.63 14.93
C VAL A 287 -1.94 -6.56 14.64
N SER A 288 -1.50 -6.62 13.37
CA SER A 288 -0.35 -7.42 12.96
C SER A 288 0.97 -6.67 13.19
N ASN A 289 2.09 -7.38 13.09
CA ASN A 289 3.43 -6.79 13.11
C ASN A 289 3.66 -5.68 12.06
N TYR A 290 2.83 -5.64 11.04
CA TYR A 290 2.91 -4.68 9.96
C TYR A 290 1.96 -3.48 10.14
N GLY A 291 1.11 -3.49 11.17
CA GLY A 291 0.10 -2.45 11.40
C GLY A 291 -1.21 -2.69 10.66
N ILE A 292 -1.49 -3.92 10.28
CA ILE A 292 -2.78 -4.29 9.71
C ILE A 292 -3.77 -4.44 10.85
N GLU A 293 -4.86 -3.73 10.78
CA GLU A 293 -5.93 -3.70 11.76
C GLU A 293 -6.98 -4.80 11.51
N ASP A 294 -7.73 -5.18 12.51
CA ASP A 294 -8.85 -6.13 12.40
C ASP A 294 -8.47 -7.42 11.67
N CYS A 295 -7.36 -8.02 12.09
CA CYS A 295 -6.69 -9.10 11.39
C CYS A 295 -7.48 -10.42 11.35
N ALA A 296 -7.90 -10.90 12.52
CA ALA A 296 -8.61 -12.16 12.68
C ALA A 296 -9.52 -12.07 13.90
N GLY A 297 -10.61 -12.86 13.93
CA GLY A 297 -11.56 -12.83 15.02
C GLY A 297 -12.45 -11.59 15.09
N VAL A 298 -12.52 -10.83 14.01
CA VAL A 298 -13.37 -9.65 13.84
C VAL A 298 -14.48 -9.98 12.85
N LEU A 299 -14.15 -10.14 11.59
CA LEU A 299 -15.03 -10.67 10.55
C LEU A 299 -14.28 -11.73 9.74
N TRP A 300 -14.99 -12.64 9.13
CA TRP A 300 -14.44 -13.52 8.12
C TRP A 300 -13.96 -12.69 6.93
N ILE A 301 -12.76 -12.96 6.46
CA ILE A 301 -12.13 -12.21 5.38
C ILE A 301 -12.14 -13.04 4.10
N TRP A 302 -12.82 -12.60 3.07
CA TRP A 302 -12.83 -13.21 1.75
C TRP A 302 -11.41 -13.27 1.16
N GLY A 303 -11.00 -14.48 0.74
CA GLY A 303 -9.74 -14.71 0.03
C GLY A 303 -9.89 -14.77 -1.48
N SER A 304 -8.78 -14.75 -2.18
CA SER A 304 -8.72 -14.98 -3.64
C SER A 304 -8.75 -16.47 -3.98
N ASP A 305 -8.40 -17.35 -3.04
CA ASP A 305 -8.32 -18.77 -3.32
C ASP A 305 -9.70 -19.36 -3.57
N LEU A 306 -9.76 -20.13 -4.63
CA LEU A 306 -10.92 -20.90 -5.02
C LEU A 306 -10.64 -22.37 -4.72
N VAL A 307 -11.59 -23.04 -4.10
CA VAL A 307 -11.52 -24.46 -3.80
C VAL A 307 -12.54 -25.18 -4.63
N GLU A 308 -12.06 -26.00 -5.55
CA GLU A 308 -12.89 -26.98 -6.21
C GLU A 308 -12.98 -28.21 -5.28
N GLY A 309 -14.16 -28.55 -4.86
CA GLY A 309 -14.32 -29.67 -3.98
C GLY A 309 -15.65 -30.36 -4.18
N GLY A 310 -15.60 -31.66 -4.12
CA GLY A 310 -16.78 -32.43 -3.73
C GLY A 310 -17.21 -31.91 -2.36
N ALA A 311 -18.47 -31.66 -2.19
CA ALA A 311 -19.03 -31.13 -0.97
C ALA A 311 -18.60 -31.93 0.25
N TYR A 312 -18.37 -31.22 1.35
CA TYR A 312 -18.35 -31.79 2.69
C TYR A 312 -17.54 -33.08 2.89
N GLY A 313 -16.34 -33.16 2.36
CA GLY A 313 -15.44 -34.29 2.65
C GLY A 313 -16.00 -35.69 2.31
N THR A 314 -17.28 -35.82 2.09
CA THR A 314 -17.96 -36.97 1.54
C THR A 314 -18.90 -36.47 0.45
N LEU A 315 -18.67 -36.92 -0.75
CA LEU A 315 -19.64 -36.82 -1.83
C LEU A 315 -20.91 -37.53 -1.35
N ASN A 316 -21.86 -36.79 -0.85
CA ASN A 316 -23.16 -37.40 -0.63
C ASN A 316 -23.84 -37.61 -1.99
N THR A 317 -24.87 -38.42 -2.04
CA THR A 317 -25.55 -38.76 -3.27
C THR A 317 -26.28 -37.58 -3.90
N GLU A 318 -26.60 -36.57 -3.12
CA GLU A 318 -27.23 -35.32 -3.61
C GLU A 318 -26.27 -34.46 -4.37
N ASP A 319 -25.01 -34.43 -3.98
CA ASP A 319 -23.98 -33.70 -4.70
C ASP A 319 -23.64 -34.28 -6.05
N LYS A 320 -23.83 -35.58 -6.23
CA LYS A 320 -23.62 -36.28 -7.50
C LYS A 320 -24.68 -35.93 -8.54
N THR A 321 -25.89 -35.64 -8.09
CA THR A 321 -26.98 -35.25 -8.98
C THR A 321 -27.02 -33.79 -9.32
N ASN A 322 -26.42 -32.94 -8.48
CA ASN A 322 -26.42 -31.50 -8.61
C ASN A 322 -25.02 -30.94 -8.91
N GLY A 323 -24.06 -31.77 -9.20
CA GLY A 323 -22.66 -31.45 -9.24
C GLY A 323 -22.16 -30.65 -10.45
N TYR A 324 -23.00 -29.88 -11.08
CA TYR A 324 -22.58 -29.07 -12.21
C TYR A 324 -22.59 -27.60 -11.86
N TYR A 325 -21.49 -26.92 -12.10
CA TYR A 325 -21.36 -25.48 -11.91
C TYR A 325 -21.29 -24.71 -13.17
N LYS A 326 -21.99 -23.66 -13.10
CA LYS A 326 -21.71 -22.55 -13.98
C LYS A 326 -20.72 -21.66 -13.29
N TYR A 327 -19.63 -21.56 -13.92
CA TYR A 327 -18.43 -21.09 -13.38
C TYR A 327 -18.09 -19.70 -13.83
N LEU A 328 -17.67 -18.94 -12.98
CA LEU A 328 -16.64 -17.96 -12.63
C LEU A 328 -16.97 -16.56 -13.09
N TYR A 329 -16.48 -15.60 -12.33
CA TYR A 329 -16.49 -14.19 -12.70
C TYR A 329 -17.75 -13.72 -13.46
N GLY A 330 -18.83 -13.47 -12.74
CA GLY A 330 -20.06 -13.00 -13.33
C GLY A 330 -21.06 -14.07 -13.81
N TYR A 331 -20.73 -15.34 -13.68
CA TYR A 331 -21.68 -16.41 -13.97
C TYR A 331 -22.62 -16.66 -12.79
N SER A 332 -23.89 -16.73 -13.06
CA SER A 332 -24.86 -17.12 -12.04
C SER A 332 -24.79 -18.63 -11.82
N TRP A 333 -24.70 -19.03 -10.56
CA TRP A 333 -24.84 -20.42 -10.16
C TRP A 333 -26.30 -20.84 -10.23
N ASN A 334 -26.56 -21.98 -10.81
CA ASN A 334 -27.89 -22.57 -10.84
C ASN A 334 -27.88 -23.87 -10.01
N SER A 335 -28.62 -23.89 -8.91
CA SER A 335 -28.76 -25.06 -8.04
C SER A 335 -29.62 -26.18 -8.65
N ASN A 336 -30.31 -25.89 -9.73
CA ASN A 336 -31.21 -26.83 -10.36
C ASN A 336 -30.58 -27.43 -11.62
N THR A 337 -30.12 -28.63 -11.52
CA THR A 337 -30.05 -29.68 -12.50
C THR A 337 -29.58 -29.42 -13.94
N ASP A 338 -29.68 -28.23 -14.46
CA ASP A 338 -29.15 -27.91 -15.79
C ASP A 338 -27.89 -27.06 -15.74
N SER A 339 -26.91 -27.71 -15.26
CA SER A 339 -25.56 -27.24 -15.00
C SER A 339 -24.74 -27.05 -16.27
N SER A 340 -25.22 -27.49 -17.38
CA SER A 340 -24.51 -27.40 -18.65
C SER A 340 -24.68 -26.04 -19.35
N VAL A 341 -25.57 -25.19 -18.84
CA VAL A 341 -25.90 -23.93 -19.51
C VAL A 341 -25.44 -22.73 -18.71
N TYR A 342 -24.45 -22.00 -19.18
CA TYR A 342 -24.10 -20.69 -18.68
C TYR A 342 -25.15 -19.67 -19.08
N THR A 343 -25.60 -18.88 -18.12
CA THR A 343 -26.63 -17.86 -18.33
C THR A 343 -26.07 -16.45 -18.46
N SER A 344 -24.77 -16.30 -18.25
CA SER A 344 -24.07 -15.02 -18.34
C SER A 344 -22.90 -15.11 -19.31
N SER A 345 -22.60 -14.02 -19.96
CA SER A 345 -21.41 -13.86 -20.80
C SER A 345 -20.37 -13.04 -20.05
N ILE A 346 -19.10 -13.26 -20.37
CA ILE A 346 -18.00 -12.39 -19.99
C ILE A 346 -17.69 -11.55 -21.23
N ASP A 347 -17.62 -10.23 -21.07
CA ASP A 347 -17.30 -9.29 -22.14
C ASP A 347 -18.19 -9.45 -23.40
N GLY A 348 -19.44 -9.89 -23.23
CA GLY A 348 -20.37 -10.11 -24.34
C GLY A 348 -20.24 -11.44 -25.06
N ASP A 349 -19.25 -12.25 -24.70
CA ASP A 349 -19.05 -13.56 -25.30
C ASP A 349 -19.92 -14.64 -24.64
N THR A 350 -20.36 -15.61 -25.43
CA THR A 350 -21.05 -16.79 -24.92
C THR A 350 -20.01 -17.72 -24.28
N PRO A 351 -20.19 -18.06 -22.98
CA PRO A 351 -19.22 -18.93 -22.31
C PRO A 351 -19.27 -20.35 -22.87
N TYR A 352 -18.10 -20.98 -22.96
CA TYR A 352 -17.93 -22.35 -23.41
C TYR A 352 -17.45 -23.24 -22.27
N GLY A 353 -17.94 -24.45 -22.28
CA GLY A 353 -17.54 -25.48 -21.31
C GLY A 353 -18.42 -25.54 -20.09
N SER A 354 -18.19 -26.53 -19.27
CA SER A 354 -18.89 -26.79 -18.01
C SER A 354 -17.87 -27.13 -16.93
N CYS A 355 -18.07 -26.63 -15.74
CA CYS A 355 -17.33 -27.05 -14.56
C CYS A 355 -18.15 -28.07 -13.77
N TYR A 356 -17.54 -29.21 -13.47
CA TYR A 356 -18.15 -30.26 -12.68
C TYR A 356 -17.56 -30.22 -11.27
N GLY A 357 -18.34 -29.89 -10.30
CA GLY A 357 -17.89 -29.78 -8.94
C GLY A 357 -18.43 -28.51 -8.25
N TRP A 358 -17.99 -28.20 -7.03
CA TRP A 358 -18.40 -27.03 -6.26
C TRP A 358 -17.26 -26.02 -6.19
N LEU A 359 -17.49 -24.82 -6.70
CA LEU A 359 -16.57 -23.71 -6.53
C LEU A 359 -16.93 -22.95 -5.28
N ARG A 360 -15.96 -22.84 -4.40
CA ARG A 360 -16.08 -22.11 -3.15
C ARG A 360 -14.92 -21.18 -3.00
N ARG A 361 -15.19 -20.05 -2.40
CA ARG A 361 -14.15 -19.09 -2.06
C ARG A 361 -13.79 -19.23 -0.60
N VAL A 362 -12.50 -19.21 -0.32
CA VAL A 362 -12.00 -19.36 1.05
C VAL A 362 -12.25 -18.09 1.84
N HIS A 363 -12.65 -18.25 3.10
CA HIS A 363 -12.64 -17.17 4.10
C HIS A 363 -11.54 -17.44 5.11
N PHE A 364 -10.98 -16.40 5.67
CA PHE A 364 -9.90 -16.46 6.65
C PHE A 364 -10.24 -15.77 7.95
N GLY A 365 -9.51 -16.10 9.02
CA GLY A 365 -9.43 -15.36 10.26
C GLY A 365 -10.45 -15.71 11.33
N GLY A 366 -11.63 -16.11 10.94
CA GLY A 366 -12.75 -16.31 11.90
C GLY A 366 -13.52 -15.02 12.17
N GLY A 367 -14.80 -15.17 12.53
CA GLY A 367 -15.69 -14.06 12.82
C GLY A 367 -15.68 -13.65 14.30
N TRP A 368 -16.38 -12.58 14.62
CA TRP A 368 -16.54 -11.99 15.95
C TRP A 368 -17.07 -12.96 17.02
N ASP A 369 -17.82 -13.94 16.61
CA ASP A 369 -18.43 -14.99 17.44
C ASP A 369 -17.59 -16.28 17.56
N GLY A 370 -16.48 -16.38 16.83
CA GLY A 370 -15.68 -17.60 16.69
C GLY A 370 -14.82 -17.97 17.90
N GLY A 371 -14.60 -17.05 18.84
CA GLY A 371 -13.84 -17.29 20.08
C GLY A 371 -12.46 -17.91 19.83
N SER A 372 -12.19 -19.04 20.46
CA SER A 372 -10.89 -19.74 20.33
C SER A 372 -10.64 -20.40 18.98
N SER A 373 -11.61 -20.40 18.08
CA SER A 373 -11.44 -20.92 16.71
C SER A 373 -10.86 -19.87 15.76
N CYS A 374 -10.72 -18.61 16.19
CA CYS A 374 -10.19 -17.53 15.38
C CYS A 374 -8.67 -17.53 15.37
N GLY A 375 -8.08 -16.98 14.29
CA GLY A 375 -6.63 -16.82 14.17
C GLY A 375 -6.13 -16.84 12.74
N SER A 376 -4.82 -16.63 12.58
CA SER A 376 -4.18 -16.57 11.26
C SER A 376 -4.31 -17.85 10.44
N ARG A 377 -4.48 -19.00 11.09
CA ARG A 377 -4.64 -20.31 10.43
C ARG A 377 -6.09 -20.74 10.26
N CYS A 378 -7.02 -19.99 10.82
CA CYS A 378 -8.44 -20.27 10.65
C CYS A 378 -8.84 -20.03 9.19
N SER A 379 -9.52 -21.01 8.61
CA SER A 379 -10.07 -20.89 7.26
C SER A 379 -11.36 -21.68 7.13
N HIS A 380 -12.26 -21.14 6.34
CA HIS A 380 -13.55 -21.74 6.03
C HIS A 380 -13.67 -21.90 4.52
N CYS A 381 -13.84 -23.14 4.05
CA CYS A 381 -13.78 -23.48 2.64
C CYS A 381 -15.13 -23.97 2.10
N ILE A 382 -16.24 -23.75 2.82
CA ILE A 382 -17.57 -24.23 2.44
C ILE A 382 -18.56 -23.12 2.05
N GLY A 383 -18.13 -21.85 2.10
CA GLY A 383 -18.96 -20.72 1.70
C GLY A 383 -19.02 -20.56 0.18
N PHE A 384 -20.21 -20.37 -0.37
CA PHE A 384 -20.33 -19.97 -1.77
C PHE A 384 -19.87 -18.53 -1.91
N SER A 385 -19.09 -18.24 -2.98
CA SER A 385 -18.54 -16.93 -3.24
C SER A 385 -19.58 -15.81 -3.41
N ALA A 386 -20.82 -16.17 -3.80
CA ALA A 386 -21.96 -15.27 -3.92
C ALA A 386 -22.75 -15.08 -2.62
N ASN A 387 -22.35 -15.71 -1.51
CA ASN A 387 -23.04 -15.56 -0.24
C ASN A 387 -22.88 -14.13 0.32
N ARG A 388 -23.97 -13.60 0.81
CA ARG A 388 -24.10 -12.25 1.36
C ARG A 388 -24.37 -12.34 2.86
N TYR A 389 -23.32 -12.27 3.65
CA TYR A 389 -23.42 -12.29 5.11
C TYR A 389 -22.77 -11.03 5.69
N GLY A 390 -23.39 -10.43 6.69
CA GLY A 390 -22.83 -9.31 7.44
C GLY A 390 -21.54 -9.66 8.17
N GLY A 391 -21.35 -10.94 8.54
CA GLY A 391 -20.12 -11.42 9.15
C GLY A 391 -18.92 -11.62 8.21
N ASN A 392 -19.02 -11.21 6.93
CA ASN A 392 -17.98 -11.41 5.93
C ASN A 392 -17.54 -10.07 5.31
N ALA A 393 -16.29 -9.73 5.47
CA ALA A 393 -15.64 -8.57 4.87
C ALA A 393 -14.55 -9.00 3.89
N ALA A 394 -13.78 -8.07 3.38
CA ALA A 394 -12.60 -8.33 2.57
C ALA A 394 -11.48 -7.33 2.85
N ARG A 395 -10.28 -7.67 2.40
CA ARG A 395 -9.09 -6.83 2.46
C ARG A 395 -8.35 -6.90 1.16
N GLY A 396 -8.01 -5.73 0.61
CA GLY A 396 -7.25 -5.65 -0.63
C GLY A 396 -5.74 -5.75 -0.43
N CYS A 397 -5.07 -6.23 -1.46
CA CYS A 397 -3.61 -6.14 -1.57
C CYS A 397 -3.20 -5.69 -2.98
N SER A 398 -1.97 -5.19 -3.11
CA SER A 398 -1.41 -4.70 -4.37
C SER A 398 0.06 -5.07 -4.47
N GLU A 399 0.51 -5.38 -5.67
CA GLU A 399 1.92 -5.61 -5.94
C GLU A 399 2.71 -4.31 -5.80
N PRO A 400 3.98 -4.38 -5.36
CA PRO A 400 4.87 -3.22 -5.40
C PRO A 400 5.11 -2.79 -6.84
N LEU A 401 5.19 -1.47 -7.06
CA LEU A 401 5.63 -0.91 -8.32
C LEU A 401 7.09 -1.29 -8.53
N ARG A 402 7.39 -1.91 -9.66
CA ARG A 402 8.73 -2.38 -10.06
C ARG A 402 9.38 -1.40 -11.03
#